data_548922471e89f3b2fb112ac75295fd37
#
_entry.id   548922471e89f3b2fb112ac75295fd37
#
_cell.length_a   1.000
_cell.length_b   1.000
_cell.length_c   1.000
_cell.angle_alpha   90.00
_cell.angle_beta   90.00
_cell.angle_gamma   90.00
#
_symmetry.space_group_name_H-M   'P 1'
#
loop_
_entity.id
_entity.type
_entity.pdbx_description
1 polymer ?
#
loop_
_entity_poly.entity_id
_entity_poly.type
_entity_poly.pdbx_seq_one_letter_code
_entity_poly.pdbx_strand_id
1 'polypeptide(L)'
;LDECFIIIVKPEQGVATGKAYAEFDKHGVRHLDTCSMLYAAANGDFDRMYALTGNVFEQLIEVPQRVPIKSVMLKNNASCACMSGSGPSVFGIFKNQDDAMCALEELKKDYKEVFLTRPVNSSLIKEE
;
A
#
# COMPACT_ATOMS: atom_id res chain seq x y z
N LEU A 1 8.02 -5.00 -12.70
CA LEU A 1 7.65 -3.62 -12.39
C LEU A 1 8.70 -2.65 -12.89
N ASP A 2 8.25 -1.50 -13.34
CA ASP A 2 9.14 -0.40 -13.65
C ASP A 2 9.84 0.08 -12.37
N GLU A 3 10.88 0.87 -12.56
CA GLU A 3 11.57 1.49 -11.45
C GLU A 3 10.58 2.35 -10.67
N CYS A 4 10.45 2.09 -9.39
CA CYS A 4 9.58 2.84 -8.51
C CYS A 4 10.12 2.81 -7.09
N PHE A 5 9.48 3.59 -6.22
CA PHE A 5 9.86 3.71 -4.82
C PHE A 5 8.64 3.40 -3.98
N ILE A 6 8.81 2.62 -2.93
CA ILE A 6 7.72 2.18 -2.07
C ILE A 6 7.95 2.71 -0.66
N ILE A 7 6.96 3.39 -0.11
CA ILE A 7 6.98 3.80 1.28
C ILE A 7 6.01 2.93 2.05
N ILE A 8 6.47 2.40 3.18
CA ILE A 8 5.67 1.57 4.07
C ILE A 8 5.61 2.26 5.43
N VAL A 9 4.39 2.46 5.93
CA VAL A 9 4.15 3.04 7.25
C VAL A 9 3.44 2.01 8.10
N LYS A 10 3.98 1.74 9.29
CA LYS A 10 3.33 0.85 10.24
C LYS A 10 2.85 1.70 11.42
N PRO A 11 1.54 2.03 11.49
CA PRO A 11 1.00 2.75 12.65
C PRO A 11 1.03 1.86 13.89
N GLU A 12 1.00 2.47 15.05
CA GLU A 12 1.11 1.72 16.31
C GLU A 12 -0.10 0.84 16.60
N GLN A 13 -1.27 1.21 16.09
CA GLN A 13 -2.48 0.45 16.33
C GLN A 13 -2.52 -0.79 15.46
N GLY A 14 -2.51 -1.96 16.08
CA GLY A 14 -2.57 -3.24 15.39
C GLY A 14 -3.99 -3.72 15.18
N VAL A 15 -4.16 -4.64 14.23
CA VAL A 15 -5.43 -5.32 13.95
C VAL A 15 -5.16 -6.82 14.01
N ALA A 16 -5.97 -7.54 14.81
CA ALA A 16 -5.86 -8.99 14.88
C ALA A 16 -6.33 -9.61 13.57
N THR A 17 -5.48 -10.43 12.95
CA THR A 17 -5.79 -11.07 11.67
C THR A 17 -7.05 -11.94 11.74
N GLY A 18 -7.21 -12.69 12.83
CA GLY A 18 -8.41 -13.50 13.04
C GLY A 18 -9.69 -12.67 13.06
N LYS A 19 -9.64 -11.50 13.69
CA LYS A 19 -10.78 -10.60 13.71
C LYS A 19 -11.09 -10.06 12.31
N ALA A 20 -10.07 -9.74 11.53
CA ALA A 20 -10.26 -9.26 10.17
C ALA A 20 -10.96 -10.31 9.30
N TYR A 21 -10.54 -11.56 9.38
CA TYR A 21 -11.18 -12.64 8.63
C TYR A 21 -12.60 -12.91 9.12
N ALA A 22 -12.85 -12.81 10.44
CA ALA A 22 -14.19 -12.98 10.97
C ALA A 22 -15.14 -11.91 10.43
N GLU A 23 -14.69 -10.66 10.34
CA GLU A 23 -15.51 -9.59 9.77
C GLU A 23 -15.75 -9.81 8.28
N PHE A 24 -14.75 -10.31 7.55
CA PHE A 24 -14.90 -10.65 6.14
C PHE A 24 -16.01 -11.70 5.94
N ASP A 25 -15.99 -12.77 6.72
CA ASP A 25 -16.98 -13.84 6.62
C ASP A 25 -18.37 -13.37 7.00
N LYS A 26 -18.46 -12.47 7.98
CA LYS A 26 -19.73 -12.02 8.54
C LYS A 26 -20.49 -11.04 7.61
N HIS A 27 -19.75 -10.10 7.02
CA HIS A 27 -20.38 -9.00 6.29
C HIS A 27 -20.34 -9.15 4.77
N GLY A 28 -19.40 -9.93 4.26
CA GLY A 28 -19.13 -9.95 2.83
C GLY A 28 -18.51 -8.63 2.38
N VAL A 29 -17.89 -8.65 1.23
CA VAL A 29 -17.22 -7.46 0.67
C VAL A 29 -17.38 -7.44 -0.84
N ARG A 30 -17.21 -6.24 -1.42
CA ARG A 30 -17.13 -6.12 -2.87
C ARG A 30 -15.73 -6.54 -3.30
N HIS A 31 -15.66 -7.54 -4.16
CA HIS A 31 -14.39 -8.02 -4.68
C HIS A 31 -13.74 -6.99 -5.58
N LEU A 32 -12.41 -6.99 -5.57
CA LEU A 32 -11.62 -6.15 -6.46
C LEU A 32 -11.58 -6.76 -7.85
N ASP A 33 -11.38 -5.93 -8.87
CA ASP A 33 -11.29 -6.39 -10.25
C ASP A 33 -9.89 -6.93 -10.54
N THR A 34 -9.64 -8.15 -10.07
CA THR A 34 -8.35 -8.81 -10.20
C THR A 34 -8.03 -9.13 -11.67
N CYS A 35 -9.04 -9.49 -12.45
CA CYS A 35 -8.83 -9.81 -13.86
C CYS A 35 -8.31 -8.62 -14.65
N SER A 36 -8.92 -7.44 -14.47
CA SER A 36 -8.46 -6.23 -15.14
C SER A 36 -7.06 -5.83 -14.67
N MET A 37 -6.76 -6.03 -13.40
CA MET A 37 -5.44 -5.74 -12.84
C MET A 37 -4.37 -6.64 -13.46
N LEU A 38 -4.64 -7.94 -13.56
CA LEU A 38 -3.72 -8.89 -14.18
C LEU A 38 -3.49 -8.57 -15.65
N TYR A 39 -4.55 -8.20 -16.37
CA TYR A 39 -4.45 -7.82 -17.77
C TYR A 39 -3.57 -6.58 -17.93
N ALA A 40 -3.77 -5.57 -17.08
CA ALA A 40 -2.95 -4.35 -17.11
C ALA A 40 -1.48 -4.67 -16.84
N ALA A 41 -1.20 -5.51 -15.84
CA ALA A 41 0.16 -5.90 -15.50
C ALA A 41 0.82 -6.65 -16.66
N ALA A 42 0.10 -7.58 -17.28
CA ALA A 42 0.62 -8.37 -18.40
C ALA A 42 0.94 -7.52 -19.62
N ASN A 43 0.23 -6.41 -19.81
CA ASN A 43 0.44 -5.49 -20.93
C ASN A 43 1.38 -4.33 -20.59
N GLY A 44 1.96 -4.31 -19.41
CA GLY A 44 2.85 -3.23 -18.98
C GLY A 44 2.14 -1.91 -18.69
N ASP A 45 0.81 -1.94 -18.53
CA ASP A 45 0.03 -0.76 -18.22
C ASP A 45 0.01 -0.54 -16.71
N PHE A 46 1.13 -0.06 -16.19
CA PHE A 46 1.30 0.08 -14.74
C PHE A 46 0.42 1.16 -14.14
N ASP A 47 0.13 2.23 -14.88
CA ASP A 47 -0.79 3.27 -14.37
C ASP A 47 -2.18 2.70 -14.10
N ARG A 48 -2.68 1.87 -15.01
CA ARG A 48 -3.96 1.22 -14.80
C ARG A 48 -3.90 0.19 -13.68
N MET A 49 -2.79 -0.55 -13.58
CA MET A 49 -2.58 -1.50 -12.48
C MET A 49 -2.64 -0.77 -11.14
N TYR A 50 -1.97 0.37 -11.01
CA TYR A 50 -2.00 1.16 -9.78
C TYR A 50 -3.41 1.69 -9.49
N ALA A 51 -4.13 2.13 -10.50
CA ALA A 51 -5.50 2.62 -10.33
C ALA A 51 -6.45 1.54 -9.83
N LEU A 52 -6.17 0.27 -10.13
CA LEU A 52 -7.00 -0.87 -9.71
C LEU A 52 -6.58 -1.45 -8.36
N THR A 53 -5.49 -0.94 -7.78
CA THR A 53 -4.99 -1.44 -6.49
C THR A 53 -5.99 -1.15 -5.37
N GLY A 54 -6.20 -2.15 -4.53
CA GLY A 54 -7.08 -2.00 -3.38
C GLY A 54 -6.92 -3.15 -2.41
N ASN A 55 -7.67 -3.10 -1.32
CA ASN A 55 -7.61 -4.12 -0.29
C ASN A 55 -9.01 -4.28 0.32
N VAL A 56 -9.57 -5.48 0.20
CA VAL A 56 -10.92 -5.77 0.70
C VAL A 56 -11.06 -5.52 2.20
N PHE A 57 -10.01 -5.71 2.98
CA PHE A 57 -10.05 -5.47 4.42
C PHE A 57 -10.24 -4.00 4.77
N GLU A 58 -9.92 -3.06 3.88
CA GLU A 58 -10.20 -1.64 4.10
C GLU A 58 -11.71 -1.36 4.15
N GLN A 59 -12.52 -2.25 3.59
CA GLN A 59 -13.99 -2.11 3.63
C GLN A 59 -14.58 -2.52 4.98
N LEU A 60 -13.87 -3.30 5.77
CA LEU A 60 -14.38 -3.90 7.00
C LEU A 60 -13.68 -3.41 8.26
N ILE A 61 -12.37 -3.13 8.16
CA ILE A 61 -11.54 -2.85 9.32
C ILE A 61 -11.17 -1.38 9.34
N GLU A 62 -11.50 -0.71 10.44
CA GLU A 62 -11.12 0.68 10.66
C GLU A 62 -9.72 0.76 11.28
N VAL A 63 -8.84 1.47 10.60
CA VAL A 63 -7.54 1.86 11.14
C VAL A 63 -7.50 3.39 11.09
N PRO A 64 -7.63 4.08 12.22
CA PRO A 64 -7.77 5.54 12.21
C PRO A 64 -6.64 6.27 11.48
N GLN A 65 -5.43 5.75 11.53
CA GLN A 65 -4.28 6.38 10.90
C GLN A 65 -4.22 6.15 9.38
N ARG A 66 -5.02 5.22 8.85
CA ARG A 66 -4.98 4.88 7.43
C ARG A 66 -5.30 6.07 6.53
N VAL A 67 -6.36 6.79 6.83
CA VAL A 67 -6.79 7.91 5.99
C VAL A 67 -5.74 9.03 5.96
N PRO A 68 -5.24 9.53 7.08
CA PRO A 68 -4.20 10.56 7.03
C PRO A 68 -2.91 10.08 6.37
N ILE A 69 -2.51 8.83 6.57
CA ILE A 69 -1.32 8.29 5.90
C ILE A 69 -1.50 8.26 4.39
N LYS A 70 -2.62 7.73 3.92
CA LYS A 70 -2.91 7.68 2.48
C LYS A 70 -3.00 9.09 1.90
N SER A 71 -3.57 10.03 2.64
CA SER A 71 -3.66 11.43 2.20
C SER A 71 -2.29 12.06 1.98
N VAL A 72 -1.35 11.83 2.89
CA VAL A 72 0.01 12.34 2.74
C VAL A 72 0.68 11.73 1.49
N MET A 73 0.52 10.42 1.31
CA MET A 73 1.10 9.74 0.15
C MET A 73 0.54 10.29 -1.17
N LEU A 74 -0.79 10.40 -1.26
CA LEU A 74 -1.44 10.88 -2.49
C LEU A 74 -1.14 12.35 -2.77
N LYS A 75 -1.08 13.17 -1.72
CA LYS A 75 -0.70 14.57 -1.85
C LYS A 75 0.72 14.74 -2.44
N ASN A 76 1.59 13.80 -2.16
CA ASN A 76 2.96 13.78 -2.66
C ASN A 76 3.10 12.94 -3.94
N ASN A 77 2.01 12.77 -4.69
CA ASN A 77 1.99 12.16 -6.01
C ASN A 77 2.22 10.65 -6.02
N ALA A 78 1.82 9.96 -4.97
CA ALA A 78 1.83 8.49 -5.00
C ALA A 78 0.93 7.99 -6.14
N SER A 79 1.38 6.99 -6.86
CA SER A 79 0.57 6.35 -7.90
C SER A 79 -0.58 5.57 -7.30
N CYS A 80 -0.37 5.03 -6.10
CA CYS A 80 -1.43 4.42 -5.31
C CYS A 80 -1.00 4.39 -3.84
N ALA A 81 -1.98 4.24 -2.96
CA ALA A 81 -1.76 4.07 -1.53
C ALA A 81 -2.82 3.11 -1.00
N CYS A 82 -2.40 2.11 -0.23
CA CYS A 82 -3.29 1.03 0.17
C CYS A 82 -2.81 0.38 1.46
N MET A 83 -3.75 -0.17 2.23
CA MET A 83 -3.42 -0.96 3.40
C MET A 83 -2.87 -2.31 2.96
N SER A 84 -1.87 -2.81 3.66
CA SER A 84 -1.25 -4.10 3.38
C SER A 84 -1.91 -5.20 4.20
N GLY A 85 -2.43 -6.23 3.54
CA GLY A 85 -3.09 -7.34 4.21
C GLY A 85 -4.24 -6.86 5.08
N SER A 86 -4.36 -7.39 6.28
CA SER A 86 -5.38 -6.97 7.25
C SER A 86 -4.99 -5.71 8.02
N GLY A 87 -3.91 -5.08 7.66
CA GLY A 87 -3.40 -3.90 8.32
C GLY A 87 -2.55 -4.22 9.55
N PRO A 88 -2.10 -3.20 10.28
CA PRO A 88 -2.37 -1.79 10.04
C PRO A 88 -1.45 -1.12 9.03
N SER A 89 -0.45 -1.82 8.50
CA SER A 89 0.53 -1.21 7.60
C SER A 89 -0.12 -0.67 6.33
N VAL A 90 0.37 0.49 5.89
CA VAL A 90 -0.09 1.16 4.66
C VAL A 90 1.13 1.36 3.77
N PHE A 91 0.98 1.07 2.50
CA PHE A 91 2.04 1.30 1.54
C PHE A 91 1.61 2.30 0.47
N GLY A 92 2.59 2.98 -0.11
CA GLY A 92 2.37 3.85 -1.26
C GLY A 92 3.47 3.64 -2.28
N ILE A 93 3.11 3.69 -3.55
CA ILE A 93 4.04 3.51 -4.66
C ILE A 93 4.26 4.85 -5.36
N PHE A 94 5.51 5.23 -5.55
CA PHE A 94 5.91 6.51 -6.13
C PHE A 94 6.80 6.25 -7.34
N LYS A 95 6.55 6.97 -8.42
CA LYS A 95 7.40 6.91 -9.62
C LYS A 95 8.63 7.80 -9.50
N ASN A 96 8.55 8.84 -8.69
CA ASN A 96 9.57 9.87 -8.56
C ASN A 96 10.19 9.82 -7.18
N GLN A 97 11.53 9.77 -7.12
CA GLN A 97 12.26 9.69 -5.85
C GLN A 97 12.03 10.91 -4.97
N ASP A 98 11.99 12.10 -5.57
CA ASP A 98 11.80 13.33 -4.81
C ASP A 98 10.43 13.35 -4.12
N ASP A 99 9.39 12.90 -4.82
CA ASP A 99 8.05 12.79 -4.25
C ASP A 99 8.02 11.80 -3.10
N ALA A 100 8.68 10.66 -3.27
CA ALA A 100 8.79 9.65 -2.21
C ALA A 100 9.52 10.21 -0.99
N MET A 101 10.62 10.93 -1.20
CA MET A 101 11.38 11.53 -0.10
C MET A 101 10.58 12.59 0.64
N CYS A 102 9.79 13.41 -0.06
CA CYS A 102 8.91 14.38 0.58
C CYS A 102 7.86 13.70 1.47
N ALA A 103 7.24 12.64 0.96
CA ALA A 103 6.27 11.86 1.73
C ALA A 103 6.93 11.21 2.94
N LEU A 104 8.12 10.65 2.76
CA LEU A 104 8.87 10.02 3.84
C LEU A 104 9.15 11.00 4.98
N GLU A 105 9.65 12.20 4.65
CA GLU A 105 9.95 13.20 5.66
C GLU A 105 8.70 13.64 6.42
N GLU A 106 7.59 13.85 5.70
CA GLU A 106 6.34 14.26 6.31
C GLU A 106 5.79 13.17 7.24
N LEU A 107 5.82 11.92 6.80
CA LEU A 107 5.31 10.79 7.58
C LEU A 107 6.17 10.51 8.82
N LYS A 108 7.49 10.71 8.73
CA LYS A 108 8.38 10.50 9.87
C LYS A 108 8.14 11.45 11.02
N LYS A 109 7.48 12.57 10.79
CA LYS A 109 7.14 13.51 11.87
C LYS A 109 6.08 12.93 12.80
N ASP A 110 5.18 12.09 12.28
CA ASP A 110 4.04 11.58 13.04
C ASP A 110 4.13 10.09 13.34
N TYR A 111 4.96 9.34 12.60
CA TYR A 111 5.05 7.89 12.75
C TYR A 111 6.48 7.45 12.93
N LYS A 112 6.70 6.47 13.81
CA LYS A 112 8.04 5.97 14.12
C LYS A 112 8.54 4.96 13.10
N GLU A 113 7.64 4.14 12.58
CA GLU A 113 8.00 3.06 11.66
C GLU A 113 7.60 3.44 10.25
N VAL A 114 8.48 4.14 9.55
CA VAL A 114 8.31 4.55 8.16
C VAL A 114 9.55 4.11 7.39
N PHE A 115 9.34 3.37 6.31
CA PHE A 115 10.44 2.79 5.54
C PHE A 115 10.31 3.15 4.07
N LEU A 116 11.43 3.44 3.44
CA LEU A 116 11.52 3.62 2.00
C LEU A 116 12.25 2.42 1.42
N THR A 117 11.66 1.79 0.43
CA THR A 117 12.26 0.63 -0.22
C THR A 117 12.01 0.69 -1.74
N ARG A 118 12.58 -0.26 -2.44
CA ARG A 118 12.44 -0.38 -3.90
C ARG A 118 12.14 -1.83 -4.23
N PRO A 119 11.36 -2.09 -5.30
CA PRO A 119 11.14 -3.46 -5.74
C PRO A 119 12.45 -4.13 -6.13
N VAL A 120 12.53 -5.44 -5.94
CA VAL A 120 13.67 -6.24 -6.37
C VAL A 120 13.23 -7.16 -7.50
N ASN A 121 14.18 -7.47 -8.39
CA ASN A 121 13.88 -8.32 -9.55
C ASN A 121 13.91 -9.79 -9.22
N SER A 122 14.39 -10.16 -8.03
CA SER A 122 14.50 -11.55 -7.60
C SER A 122 14.08 -11.67 -6.15
N SER A 123 13.34 -12.73 -5.81
CA SER A 123 12.98 -13.03 -4.44
C SER A 123 14.18 -13.53 -3.62
N LEU A 124 15.26 -13.94 -4.30
CA LEU A 124 16.51 -14.31 -3.65
C LEU A 124 17.46 -13.14 -3.75
N ILE A 125 17.64 -12.44 -2.66
CA ILE A 125 18.60 -11.35 -2.57
C ILE A 125 19.92 -11.94 -2.11
N LYS A 126 20.95 -11.78 -2.93
CA LYS A 126 22.27 -12.19 -2.54
C LYS A 126 22.96 -11.03 -1.84
N GLU A 127 23.35 -11.27 -0.62
CA GLU A 127 24.15 -10.31 0.12
C GLU A 127 25.59 -10.39 -0.39
N GLU A 128 26.09 -9.28 -0.83
CA GLU A 128 27.45 -9.21 -1.35
C GLU A 128 28.37 -8.58 -0.31
#